data_e1408496f42191159d2cf5f362331023
#
_entry.id   e1408496f42191159d2cf5f362331023
#
_cell.length_a   1.000
_cell.length_b   1.000
_cell.length_c   1.000
_cell.angle_alpha   90.00
_cell.angle_beta   90.00
_cell.angle_gamma   90.00
#
_symmetry.space_group_name_H-M   'P 1'
#
loop_
_entity.id
_entity.type
_entity.pdbx_description
1 polymer ?
#
loop_
_entity_poly.entity_id
_entity_poly.type
_entity_poly.pdbx_seq_one_letter_code
_entity_poly.pdbx_strand_id
1 'polypeptide(L)'
;VLDAHGRSYFGMSQIMNLVQMMKAGEITNKDIIFFEDMFQPGMEALPYILNQTHEKYQPKIFLRCLAQSIDPDDFVHVWGMSKWMSLYEHMCNEIPNVNILASNEEMVANMRIANWSAPIYNISGLSFGKEEVQSRVTQKPFIDRKQRVVFGARWDQEKQPQFFLDLAQAYKAKHPETEFTICQGGPLRSNNKFYVDEARHFAKEGIITINENLKKDDYYNILADSRVLFNCALQDWTSNTVSEADALGANVLFPAYRSFPEVFANDETRMYVPWSQKDAMDKLEVLMSKPSPSMGQISDWTDSTIDRMLDIMTGKGEQWRRDGPHYRTPVSENKY
;
A
#
# COMPACT_ATOMS: atom_id res chain seq x y z
N VAL A 1 -28.85 5.01 -7.67
CA VAL A 1 -27.76 5.51 -6.84
C VAL A 1 -26.47 4.97 -7.45
N LEU A 2 -25.58 5.85 -7.95
CA LEU A 2 -24.36 5.42 -8.62
C LEU A 2 -23.40 4.72 -7.66
N ASP A 3 -23.20 5.31 -6.49
CA ASP A 3 -22.54 4.67 -5.36
C ASP A 3 -22.93 5.39 -4.07
N ALA A 4 -22.80 4.69 -2.93
CA ALA A 4 -23.21 5.22 -1.63
C ALA A 4 -22.37 6.42 -1.16
N HIS A 5 -21.17 6.62 -1.74
CA HIS A 5 -20.22 7.66 -1.34
C HIS A 5 -20.06 8.77 -2.39
N GLY A 6 -20.77 8.67 -3.51
CA GLY A 6 -20.68 9.66 -4.61
C GLY A 6 -19.35 9.68 -5.35
N ARG A 7 -18.48 8.68 -5.16
CA ARG A 7 -17.14 8.63 -5.78
C ARG A 7 -17.22 8.74 -7.31
N SER A 8 -18.12 7.99 -7.93
CA SER A 8 -18.30 8.01 -9.39
C SER A 8 -18.74 9.38 -9.88
N TYR A 9 -19.68 10.01 -9.16
CA TYR A 9 -20.13 11.37 -9.49
C TYR A 9 -19.00 12.40 -9.40
N PHE A 10 -18.25 12.39 -8.30
CA PHE A 10 -17.12 13.34 -8.11
C PHE A 10 -16.02 13.09 -9.13
N GLY A 11 -15.65 11.85 -9.39
CA GLY A 11 -14.65 11.51 -10.39
C GLY A 11 -15.01 12.03 -11.77
N MET A 12 -16.23 11.75 -12.25
CA MET A 12 -16.72 12.25 -13.53
C MET A 12 -16.78 13.78 -13.57
N SER A 13 -17.20 14.44 -12.46
CA SER A 13 -17.23 15.91 -12.39
C SER A 13 -15.83 16.52 -12.50
N GLN A 14 -14.82 15.90 -11.88
CA GLN A 14 -13.44 16.36 -11.98
C GLN A 14 -12.92 16.28 -13.43
N ILE A 15 -13.18 15.18 -14.14
CA ILE A 15 -12.82 15.05 -15.55
C ILE A 15 -13.54 16.07 -16.40
N MET A 16 -14.83 16.31 -16.19
CA MET A 16 -15.58 17.34 -16.89
C MET A 16 -15.02 18.74 -16.66
N ASN A 17 -14.65 19.09 -15.42
CA ASN A 17 -14.01 20.36 -15.10
C ASN A 17 -12.65 20.48 -15.80
N LEU A 18 -11.82 19.43 -15.78
CA LEU A 18 -10.55 19.41 -16.50
C LEU A 18 -10.75 19.72 -18.00
N VAL A 19 -11.72 19.08 -18.63
CA VAL A 19 -12.04 19.32 -20.05
C VAL A 19 -12.51 20.75 -20.29
N GLN A 20 -13.29 21.33 -19.40
CA GLN A 20 -13.72 22.73 -19.49
C GLN A 20 -12.53 23.70 -19.38
N MET A 21 -11.61 23.46 -18.47
CA MET A 21 -10.39 24.28 -18.31
C MET A 21 -9.50 24.19 -19.56
N MET A 22 -9.35 22.98 -20.13
CA MET A 22 -8.64 22.81 -21.41
C MET A 22 -9.33 23.59 -22.54
N LYS A 23 -10.65 23.51 -22.64
CA LYS A 23 -11.43 24.26 -23.64
C LYS A 23 -11.31 25.76 -23.48
N ALA A 24 -11.22 26.23 -22.23
CA ALA A 24 -11.00 27.66 -21.91
C ALA A 24 -9.56 28.13 -22.18
N GLY A 25 -8.63 27.19 -22.44
CA GLY A 25 -7.21 27.49 -22.63
C GLY A 25 -6.46 27.75 -21.33
N GLU A 26 -7.06 27.42 -20.19
CA GLU A 26 -6.46 27.53 -18.87
C GLU A 26 -5.41 26.45 -18.63
N ILE A 27 -5.56 25.29 -19.32
CA ILE A 27 -4.61 24.18 -19.31
C ILE A 27 -3.99 24.03 -20.69
N THR A 28 -2.67 23.84 -20.71
CA THR A 28 -1.85 23.75 -21.92
C THR A 28 -0.88 22.58 -21.84
N ASN A 29 -0.10 22.34 -22.90
CA ASN A 29 0.96 21.35 -22.93
C ASN A 29 2.17 21.67 -22.00
N LYS A 30 2.16 22.80 -21.31
CA LYS A 30 3.15 23.16 -20.28
C LYS A 30 2.74 22.70 -18.88
N ASP A 31 1.50 22.31 -18.72
CA ASP A 31 0.93 21.93 -17.45
C ASP A 31 1.07 20.43 -17.20
N ILE A 32 1.13 20.07 -15.93
CA ILE A 32 1.21 18.69 -15.46
C ILE A 32 -0.06 18.40 -14.67
N ILE A 33 -0.75 17.34 -15.05
CA ILE A 33 -1.94 16.84 -14.35
C ILE A 33 -1.58 15.52 -13.69
N PHE A 34 -1.78 15.43 -12.39
CA PHE A 34 -1.53 14.21 -11.62
C PHE A 34 -2.84 13.62 -11.10
N PHE A 35 -3.03 12.34 -11.36
CA PHE A 35 -4.11 11.55 -10.80
C PHE A 35 -3.54 10.56 -9.79
N GLU A 36 -3.93 10.71 -8.53
CA GLU A 36 -3.50 9.85 -7.42
C GLU A 36 -4.01 8.41 -7.55
N ASP A 37 -5.08 8.19 -8.28
CA ASP A 37 -5.63 6.87 -8.56
C ASP A 37 -6.02 6.80 -10.04
N MET A 38 -5.37 5.91 -10.80
CA MET A 38 -5.69 5.74 -12.22
C MET A 38 -7.10 5.18 -12.46
N PHE A 39 -7.74 4.60 -11.45
CA PHE A 39 -9.11 4.10 -11.54
C PHE A 39 -10.16 5.16 -11.20
N GLN A 40 -9.86 6.40 -11.51
CA GLN A 40 -10.79 7.52 -11.39
C GLN A 40 -11.90 7.41 -12.44
N PRO A 41 -13.18 7.34 -12.04
CA PRO A 41 -14.30 7.32 -13.00
C PRO A 41 -14.28 8.52 -13.95
N GLY A 42 -14.47 8.26 -15.24
CA GLY A 42 -14.45 9.28 -16.29
C GLY A 42 -13.12 9.41 -17.04
N MET A 43 -12.03 8.83 -16.53
CA MET A 43 -10.73 8.85 -17.22
C MET A 43 -10.76 8.08 -18.53
N GLU A 44 -11.61 7.09 -18.66
CA GLU A 44 -11.84 6.31 -19.88
C GLU A 44 -12.29 7.17 -21.07
N ALA A 45 -12.78 8.38 -20.83
CA ALA A 45 -13.12 9.34 -21.88
C ALA A 45 -11.91 10.17 -22.36
N LEU A 46 -10.84 10.27 -21.58
CA LEU A 46 -9.68 11.13 -21.91
C LEU A 46 -8.97 10.75 -23.20
N PRO A 47 -8.77 9.47 -23.57
CA PRO A 47 -8.16 9.13 -24.86
C PRO A 47 -8.91 9.75 -26.04
N TYR A 48 -10.24 9.64 -26.05
CA TYR A 48 -11.07 10.25 -27.08
C TYR A 48 -10.98 11.77 -27.08
N ILE A 49 -11.12 12.39 -25.91
CA ILE A 49 -11.14 13.86 -25.77
C ILE A 49 -9.78 14.45 -26.19
N LEU A 50 -8.68 13.91 -25.70
CA LEU A 50 -7.35 14.45 -25.96
C LEU A 50 -6.91 14.22 -27.40
N ASN A 51 -7.28 13.10 -28.02
CA ASN A 51 -7.00 12.87 -29.44
C ASN A 51 -7.75 13.86 -30.39
N GLN A 52 -8.85 14.47 -29.92
CA GLN A 52 -9.56 15.53 -30.63
C GLN A 52 -9.07 16.93 -30.26
N THR A 53 -8.19 17.05 -29.29
CA THR A 53 -7.69 18.32 -28.75
C THR A 53 -6.36 18.66 -29.45
N HIS A 54 -6.19 19.93 -29.85
CA HIS A 54 -4.93 20.39 -30.43
C HIS A 54 -3.78 20.22 -29.39
N GLU A 55 -2.62 19.71 -29.82
CA GLU A 55 -1.47 19.37 -28.97
C GLU A 55 -1.06 20.48 -27.98
N LYS A 56 -1.25 21.76 -28.34
CA LYS A 56 -1.00 22.91 -27.46
C LYS A 56 -1.78 22.83 -26.14
N TYR A 57 -2.93 22.15 -26.12
CA TYR A 57 -3.83 22.04 -24.98
C TYR A 57 -3.85 20.62 -24.38
N GLN A 58 -2.90 19.79 -24.76
CA GLN A 58 -2.73 18.45 -24.19
C GLN A 58 -1.68 18.49 -23.08
N PRO A 59 -2.07 18.50 -21.79
CA PRO A 59 -1.13 18.51 -20.67
C PRO A 59 -0.33 17.21 -20.62
N LYS A 60 0.78 17.23 -19.89
CA LYS A 60 1.47 16.01 -19.47
C LYS A 60 0.68 15.37 -18.34
N ILE A 61 0.32 14.10 -18.48
CA ILE A 61 -0.51 13.39 -17.52
C ILE A 61 0.31 12.34 -16.78
N PHE A 62 0.18 12.31 -15.46
CA PHE A 62 0.72 11.26 -14.60
C PHE A 62 -0.42 10.53 -13.90
N LEU A 63 -0.41 9.20 -14.01
CA LEU A 63 -1.36 8.32 -13.36
C LEU A 63 -0.64 7.43 -12.36
N ARG A 64 -1.10 7.42 -11.14
CA ARG A 64 -0.62 6.45 -10.15
C ARG A 64 -1.41 5.16 -10.26
N CYS A 65 -0.72 4.05 -10.45
CA CYS A 65 -1.31 2.72 -10.41
C CYS A 65 -1.28 2.17 -9.00
N LEU A 66 -2.45 1.83 -8.45
CA LEU A 66 -2.61 1.29 -7.10
C LEU A 66 -3.05 -0.17 -7.08
N ALA A 67 -3.50 -0.71 -8.23
CA ALA A 67 -3.96 -2.08 -8.39
C ALA A 67 -3.79 -2.51 -9.85
N GLN A 68 -3.79 -3.81 -10.11
CA GLN A 68 -3.61 -4.35 -11.45
C GLN A 68 -4.51 -5.55 -11.71
N SER A 69 -5.15 -5.56 -12.89
CA SER A 69 -6.01 -6.68 -13.30
C SER A 69 -5.24 -7.96 -13.63
N ILE A 70 -3.96 -7.86 -13.94
CA ILE A 70 -3.11 -9.02 -14.27
C ILE A 70 -2.71 -9.81 -13.02
N ASP A 71 -2.72 -9.20 -11.84
CA ASP A 71 -2.34 -9.88 -10.60
C ASP A 71 -3.52 -10.72 -10.07
N PRO A 72 -3.39 -12.07 -10.03
CA PRO A 72 -4.46 -12.94 -9.58
C PRO A 72 -4.77 -12.82 -8.07
N ASP A 73 -3.83 -12.32 -7.29
CA ASP A 73 -3.99 -12.12 -5.84
C ASP A 73 -4.54 -10.73 -5.49
N ASP A 74 -4.65 -9.82 -6.48
CA ASP A 74 -5.21 -8.50 -6.28
C ASP A 74 -6.73 -8.56 -6.01
N PHE A 75 -7.24 -7.62 -5.21
CA PHE A 75 -8.68 -7.50 -4.95
C PHE A 75 -9.50 -7.36 -6.25
N VAL A 76 -8.91 -6.86 -7.32
CA VAL A 76 -9.51 -6.77 -8.65
C VAL A 76 -9.99 -8.15 -9.14
N HIS A 77 -9.20 -9.20 -8.91
CA HIS A 77 -9.59 -10.58 -9.22
C HIS A 77 -10.59 -11.14 -8.22
N VAL A 78 -10.31 -10.96 -6.93
CA VAL A 78 -11.16 -11.48 -5.84
C VAL A 78 -12.59 -10.94 -5.93
N TRP A 79 -12.76 -9.70 -6.37
CA TRP A 79 -14.08 -9.07 -6.52
C TRP A 79 -14.67 -9.23 -7.93
N GLY A 80 -14.05 -10.03 -8.80
CA GLY A 80 -14.54 -10.31 -10.14
C GLY A 80 -14.47 -9.12 -11.12
N MET A 81 -13.59 -8.16 -10.85
CA MET A 81 -13.46 -6.92 -11.62
C MET A 81 -12.43 -7.03 -12.75
N SER A 82 -11.56 -8.03 -12.74
CA SER A 82 -10.39 -8.12 -13.62
C SER A 82 -10.70 -7.92 -15.11
N LYS A 83 -11.83 -8.46 -15.57
CA LYS A 83 -12.20 -8.39 -16.98
C LYS A 83 -12.42 -6.97 -17.50
N TRP A 84 -13.18 -6.14 -16.78
CA TRP A 84 -13.42 -4.76 -17.20
C TRP A 84 -12.29 -3.83 -16.80
N MET A 85 -11.58 -4.13 -15.70
CA MET A 85 -10.42 -3.37 -15.27
C MET A 85 -9.27 -3.47 -16.26
N SER A 86 -9.04 -4.64 -16.88
CA SER A 86 -8.01 -4.78 -17.91
C SER A 86 -8.30 -3.90 -19.14
N LEU A 87 -9.56 -3.76 -19.53
CA LEU A 87 -9.96 -2.85 -20.59
C LEU A 87 -9.74 -1.40 -20.21
N TYR A 88 -10.07 -1.06 -18.97
CA TYR A 88 -9.86 0.28 -18.42
C TYR A 88 -8.37 0.65 -18.38
N GLU A 89 -7.52 -0.24 -17.87
CA GLU A 89 -6.08 -0.10 -17.88
C GLU A 89 -5.53 0.14 -19.29
N HIS A 90 -6.02 -0.63 -20.26
CA HIS A 90 -5.63 -0.44 -21.66
C HIS A 90 -6.02 0.94 -22.17
N MET A 91 -7.23 1.42 -21.90
CA MET A 91 -7.65 2.76 -22.28
C MET A 91 -6.81 3.85 -21.63
N CYS A 92 -6.41 3.69 -20.37
CA CYS A 92 -5.52 4.63 -19.70
C CYS A 92 -4.15 4.71 -20.36
N ASN A 93 -3.64 3.60 -20.91
CA ASN A 93 -2.39 3.60 -21.67
C ASN A 93 -2.45 4.38 -22.99
N GLU A 94 -3.63 4.54 -23.58
CA GLU A 94 -3.85 5.26 -24.83
C GLU A 94 -4.10 6.76 -24.63
N ILE A 95 -4.06 7.26 -23.41
CA ILE A 95 -4.17 8.70 -23.11
C ILE A 95 -2.93 9.42 -23.67
N PRO A 96 -3.07 10.43 -24.54
CA PRO A 96 -1.93 11.20 -25.04
C PRO A 96 -1.10 11.83 -23.91
N ASN A 97 0.22 11.74 -24.02
CA ASN A 97 1.20 12.27 -23.04
C ASN A 97 1.08 11.67 -21.64
N VAL A 98 0.52 10.47 -21.51
CA VAL A 98 0.41 9.76 -20.22
C VAL A 98 1.75 9.20 -19.77
N ASN A 99 1.94 9.19 -18.48
CA ASN A 99 3.06 8.56 -17.77
C ASN A 99 2.49 7.82 -16.56
N ILE A 100 2.98 6.62 -16.30
CA ILE A 100 2.48 5.78 -15.21
C ILE A 100 3.48 5.77 -14.07
N LEU A 101 2.99 5.96 -12.84
CA LEU A 101 3.76 5.81 -11.62
C LEU A 101 3.39 4.48 -10.96
N ALA A 102 4.35 3.58 -10.87
CA ALA A 102 4.23 2.26 -10.26
C ALA A 102 4.90 2.24 -8.88
N SER A 103 4.31 1.52 -7.94
CA SER A 103 4.78 1.50 -6.55
C SER A 103 6.03 0.64 -6.33
N ASN A 104 6.36 -0.28 -7.25
CA ASN A 104 7.50 -1.20 -7.14
C ASN A 104 7.82 -1.87 -8.48
N GLU A 105 8.95 -2.61 -8.55
CA GLU A 105 9.41 -3.30 -9.76
C GLU A 105 8.49 -4.44 -10.20
N GLU A 106 7.87 -5.15 -9.28
CA GLU A 106 6.92 -6.21 -9.63
C GLU A 106 5.72 -5.63 -10.40
N MET A 107 5.20 -4.49 -9.94
CA MET A 107 4.12 -3.79 -10.62
C MET A 107 4.55 -3.35 -12.04
N VAL A 108 5.77 -2.83 -12.18
CA VAL A 108 6.36 -2.47 -13.49
C VAL A 108 6.47 -3.70 -14.39
N ALA A 109 6.95 -4.82 -13.86
CA ALA A 109 7.07 -6.06 -14.61
C ALA A 109 5.71 -6.56 -15.11
N ASN A 110 4.70 -6.53 -14.26
CA ASN A 110 3.31 -6.89 -14.61
C ASN A 110 2.77 -5.99 -15.74
N MET A 111 2.98 -4.68 -15.66
CA MET A 111 2.57 -3.75 -16.72
C MET A 111 3.22 -4.10 -18.05
N ARG A 112 4.50 -4.47 -18.06
CA ARG A 112 5.21 -4.87 -19.27
C ARG A 112 4.70 -6.19 -19.83
N ILE A 113 4.40 -7.17 -18.98
CA ILE A 113 3.77 -8.43 -19.38
C ILE A 113 2.39 -8.15 -20.01
N ALA A 114 1.64 -7.19 -19.46
CA ALA A 114 0.36 -6.75 -19.98
C ALA A 114 0.46 -5.83 -21.23
N ASN A 115 1.69 -5.62 -21.76
CA ASN A 115 1.98 -4.77 -22.92
C ASN A 115 1.55 -3.31 -22.76
N TRP A 116 1.73 -2.73 -21.60
CA TRP A 116 1.50 -1.30 -21.43
C TRP A 116 2.53 -0.51 -22.24
N SER A 117 2.04 0.41 -23.07
CA SER A 117 2.84 1.22 -24.00
C SER A 117 3.36 2.52 -23.38
N ALA A 118 2.67 3.04 -22.39
CA ALA A 118 3.03 4.29 -21.72
C ALA A 118 4.41 4.21 -21.04
N PRO A 119 5.14 5.33 -20.90
CA PRO A 119 6.29 5.42 -20.02
C PRO A 119 5.91 5.06 -18.59
N ILE A 120 6.68 4.15 -17.95
CA ILE A 120 6.43 3.67 -16.60
C ILE A 120 7.61 4.04 -15.72
N TYR A 121 7.33 4.61 -14.55
CA TYR A 121 8.31 4.99 -13.55
C TYR A 121 8.00 4.26 -12.24
N ASN A 122 8.97 3.56 -11.70
CA ASN A 122 8.88 3.00 -10.36
C ASN A 122 9.17 4.11 -9.34
N ILE A 123 8.26 4.37 -8.43
CA ILE A 123 8.44 5.34 -7.35
C ILE A 123 8.90 4.69 -6.03
N SER A 124 8.96 3.35 -5.99
CA SER A 124 9.37 2.55 -4.84
C SER A 124 8.71 2.99 -3.54
N GLY A 125 7.39 3.01 -3.51
CA GLY A 125 6.63 3.39 -2.32
C GLY A 125 5.22 3.93 -2.60
N LEU A 126 4.65 4.50 -1.56
CA LEU A 126 3.35 5.20 -1.56
C LEU A 126 3.52 6.62 -1.03
N SER A 127 2.59 7.52 -1.38
CA SER A 127 2.50 8.82 -0.73
C SER A 127 2.22 8.64 0.76
N PHE A 128 3.08 9.19 1.60
CA PHE A 128 3.02 9.05 3.05
C PHE A 128 3.52 10.35 3.70
N GLY A 129 2.83 10.80 4.73
CA GLY A 129 3.22 11.98 5.51
C GLY A 129 3.63 11.56 6.91
N LYS A 130 4.93 11.35 7.12
CA LYS A 130 5.47 10.90 8.42
C LYS A 130 5.16 11.86 9.54
N GLU A 131 5.41 13.16 9.33
CA GLU A 131 5.15 14.19 10.34
C GLU A 131 3.67 14.28 10.71
N GLU A 132 2.77 14.16 9.72
CA GLU A 132 1.34 14.15 9.97
C GLU A 132 0.94 13.00 10.89
N VAL A 133 1.42 11.78 10.61
CA VAL A 133 1.15 10.60 11.43
C VAL A 133 1.67 10.79 12.85
N GLN A 134 2.90 11.26 12.99
CA GLN A 134 3.55 11.47 14.30
C GLN A 134 2.88 12.56 15.13
N SER A 135 2.37 13.62 14.49
CA SER A 135 1.72 14.75 15.17
C SER A 135 0.39 14.39 15.85
N ARG A 136 -0.23 13.27 15.44
CA ARG A 136 -1.55 12.85 15.92
C ARG A 136 -1.53 12.13 17.27
N VAL A 137 -0.37 11.66 17.73
CA VAL A 137 -0.26 10.87 18.95
C VAL A 137 1.02 11.18 19.73
N THR A 138 0.97 10.96 21.04
CA THR A 138 2.17 10.99 21.89
C THR A 138 2.86 9.64 21.82
N GLN A 139 4.08 9.61 21.31
CA GLN A 139 4.87 8.39 21.27
C GLN A 139 5.43 8.07 22.65
N LYS A 140 5.49 6.76 22.97
CA LYS A 140 6.11 6.25 24.19
C LYS A 140 7.48 5.64 23.89
N PRO A 141 8.43 5.68 24.84
CA PRO A 141 9.63 4.85 24.75
C PRO A 141 9.25 3.39 24.56
N PHE A 142 10.03 2.66 23.76
CA PHE A 142 9.71 1.27 23.41
C PHE A 142 9.50 0.38 24.64
N ILE A 143 10.31 0.58 25.69
CA ILE A 143 10.23 -0.23 26.91
C ILE A 143 8.89 -0.07 27.65
N ASP A 144 8.28 1.11 27.56
CA ASP A 144 7.02 1.46 28.22
C ASP A 144 5.78 1.02 27.42
N ARG A 145 5.98 0.46 26.24
CA ARG A 145 4.90 -0.01 25.36
C ARG A 145 4.41 -1.38 25.80
N LYS A 146 3.14 -1.62 25.57
CA LYS A 146 2.54 -2.93 25.81
C LYS A 146 3.20 -4.01 24.97
N GLN A 147 3.33 -5.19 25.54
CA GLN A 147 3.70 -6.40 24.80
C GLN A 147 2.52 -6.80 23.89
N ARG A 148 2.32 -6.02 22.84
CA ARG A 148 1.21 -6.16 21.93
C ARG A 148 1.69 -6.31 20.51
N VAL A 149 1.05 -7.25 19.79
CA VAL A 149 1.15 -7.48 18.36
C VAL A 149 -0.13 -7.00 17.68
N VAL A 150 -0.02 -6.10 16.72
CA VAL A 150 -1.14 -5.51 16.01
C VAL A 150 -1.26 -6.09 14.61
N PHE A 151 -2.46 -6.47 14.20
CA PHE A 151 -2.83 -6.69 12.80
C PHE A 151 -3.70 -5.52 12.35
N GLY A 152 -3.22 -4.74 11.38
CA GLY A 152 -3.86 -3.50 10.92
C GLY A 152 -4.41 -3.56 9.49
N ALA A 153 -4.28 -4.70 8.78
CA ALA A 153 -4.77 -4.85 7.41
C ALA A 153 -6.26 -5.23 7.35
N ARG A 154 -6.84 -5.20 6.14
CA ARG A 154 -8.17 -5.77 5.89
C ARG A 154 -8.18 -7.26 6.28
N TRP A 155 -9.33 -7.74 6.73
CA TRP A 155 -9.48 -9.14 7.17
C TRP A 155 -9.92 -10.05 6.02
N ASP A 156 -9.27 -9.88 4.85
CA ASP A 156 -9.55 -10.63 3.63
C ASP A 156 -8.50 -11.69 3.37
N GLN A 157 -8.81 -12.67 2.54
CA GLN A 157 -7.99 -13.87 2.30
C GLN A 157 -6.56 -13.54 1.88
N GLU A 158 -6.35 -12.53 1.03
CA GLU A 158 -5.04 -12.12 0.55
C GLU A 158 -4.14 -11.55 1.65
N LYS A 159 -4.72 -11.18 2.80
CA LYS A 159 -3.99 -10.71 3.99
C LYS A 159 -3.68 -11.84 4.99
N GLN A 160 -3.97 -13.09 4.63
CA GLN A 160 -3.63 -14.30 5.40
C GLN A 160 -4.11 -14.28 6.87
N PRO A 161 -5.40 -14.00 7.14
CA PRO A 161 -5.91 -13.88 8.51
C PRO A 161 -5.69 -15.16 9.33
N GLN A 162 -5.78 -16.34 8.73
CA GLN A 162 -5.53 -17.60 9.44
C GLN A 162 -4.10 -17.70 9.96
N PHE A 163 -3.12 -17.28 9.17
CA PHE A 163 -1.71 -17.30 9.60
C PHE A 163 -1.48 -16.42 10.84
N PHE A 164 -2.16 -15.25 10.93
CA PHE A 164 -2.12 -14.42 12.11
C PHE A 164 -2.75 -15.11 13.34
N LEU A 165 -3.89 -15.78 13.17
CA LEU A 165 -4.57 -16.50 14.27
C LEU A 165 -3.71 -17.65 14.78
N ASP A 166 -3.16 -18.47 13.88
CA ASP A 166 -2.29 -19.59 14.23
C ASP A 166 -1.02 -19.12 14.95
N LEU A 167 -0.42 -18.01 14.48
CA LEU A 167 0.72 -17.38 15.12
C LEU A 167 0.35 -16.89 16.54
N ALA A 168 -0.78 -16.21 16.70
CA ALA A 168 -1.24 -15.70 17.99
C ALA A 168 -1.43 -16.83 19.00
N GLN A 169 -2.07 -17.93 18.58
CA GLN A 169 -2.28 -19.11 19.43
C GLN A 169 -0.96 -19.74 19.87
N ALA A 170 -0.06 -19.99 18.91
CA ALA A 170 1.22 -20.62 19.17
C ALA A 170 2.15 -19.74 20.04
N TYR A 171 2.14 -18.43 19.80
CA TYR A 171 2.97 -17.49 20.56
C TYR A 171 2.46 -17.32 22.00
N LYS A 172 1.16 -17.16 22.20
CA LYS A 172 0.54 -17.04 23.55
C LYS A 172 0.70 -18.30 24.40
N ALA A 173 0.82 -19.45 23.78
CA ALA A 173 1.12 -20.70 24.50
C ALA A 173 2.47 -20.62 25.26
N LYS A 174 3.42 -19.80 24.76
CA LYS A 174 4.73 -19.57 25.39
C LYS A 174 4.77 -18.25 26.18
N HIS A 175 4.03 -17.24 25.72
CA HIS A 175 4.02 -15.87 26.24
C HIS A 175 2.58 -15.41 26.51
N PRO A 176 1.92 -15.93 27.55
CA PRO A 176 0.50 -15.68 27.83
C PRO A 176 0.17 -14.20 28.09
N GLU A 177 1.15 -13.41 28.50
CA GLU A 177 1.04 -11.98 28.74
C GLU A 177 0.94 -11.14 27.45
N THR A 178 1.31 -11.70 26.30
CA THR A 178 1.30 -10.97 25.02
C THR A 178 -0.12 -10.76 24.51
N GLU A 179 -0.44 -9.52 24.21
CA GLU A 179 -1.71 -9.15 23.57
C GLU A 179 -1.58 -9.29 22.05
N PHE A 180 -2.54 -9.98 21.42
CA PHE A 180 -2.72 -9.95 19.95
C PHE A 180 -4.01 -9.22 19.63
N THR A 181 -3.96 -8.24 18.75
CA THR A 181 -5.12 -7.39 18.45
C THR A 181 -5.33 -7.15 16.96
N ILE A 182 -6.58 -7.27 16.53
CA ILE A 182 -7.03 -6.87 15.20
C ILE A 182 -7.59 -5.46 15.29
N CYS A 183 -7.16 -4.57 14.38
CA CYS A 183 -7.62 -3.19 14.29
C CYS A 183 -8.33 -2.95 12.96
N GLN A 184 -9.59 -2.54 12.99
CA GLN A 184 -10.42 -2.26 11.82
C GLN A 184 -11.07 -0.88 11.91
N GLY A 185 -11.03 -0.11 10.80
CA GLY A 185 -11.71 1.20 10.71
C GLY A 185 -13.23 1.10 10.53
N GLY A 186 -13.76 -0.10 10.32
CA GLY A 186 -15.17 -0.44 10.23
C GLY A 186 -15.48 -1.72 11.00
N PRO A 187 -16.66 -2.32 10.81
CA PRO A 187 -16.96 -3.65 11.34
C PRO A 187 -16.01 -4.69 10.76
N LEU A 188 -15.63 -5.70 11.55
CA LEU A 188 -14.85 -6.82 11.06
C LEU A 188 -15.64 -7.56 9.97
N ARG A 189 -15.12 -7.57 8.77
CA ARG A 189 -15.74 -8.19 7.60
C ARG A 189 -14.67 -8.82 6.71
N SER A 190 -15.07 -9.85 5.99
CA SER A 190 -14.25 -10.53 4.98
C SER A 190 -15.14 -10.99 3.84
N ASN A 191 -14.56 -11.16 2.66
CA ASN A 191 -15.22 -11.83 1.54
C ASN A 191 -15.51 -13.32 1.85
N ASN A 192 -14.77 -13.91 2.79
CA ASN A 192 -15.03 -15.24 3.29
C ASN A 192 -15.45 -15.17 4.77
N LYS A 193 -16.74 -15.47 5.03
CA LYS A 193 -17.32 -15.44 6.37
C LYS A 193 -16.56 -16.33 7.37
N PHE A 194 -15.95 -17.41 6.93
CA PHE A 194 -15.15 -18.31 7.77
C PHE A 194 -14.10 -17.53 8.58
N TYR A 195 -13.35 -16.62 7.96
CA TYR A 195 -12.32 -15.86 8.68
C TYR A 195 -12.90 -14.92 9.75
N VAL A 196 -14.10 -14.41 9.55
CA VAL A 196 -14.78 -13.58 10.57
C VAL A 196 -15.21 -14.44 11.74
N ASP A 197 -15.79 -15.60 11.47
CA ASP A 197 -16.26 -16.54 12.51
C ASP A 197 -15.05 -17.06 13.33
N GLU A 198 -13.94 -17.41 12.68
CA GLU A 198 -12.71 -17.83 13.36
C GLU A 198 -12.14 -16.70 14.26
N ALA A 199 -12.05 -15.47 13.76
CA ALA A 199 -11.58 -14.35 14.58
C ALA A 199 -12.47 -14.13 15.82
N ARG A 200 -13.79 -14.23 15.67
CA ARG A 200 -14.75 -14.14 16.79
C ARG A 200 -14.58 -15.29 17.79
N HIS A 201 -14.32 -16.49 17.29
CA HIS A 201 -14.03 -17.65 18.14
C HIS A 201 -12.74 -17.41 18.94
N PHE A 202 -11.64 -17.05 18.30
CA PHE A 202 -10.35 -16.75 18.95
C PHE A 202 -10.46 -15.61 19.98
N ALA A 203 -11.28 -14.60 19.69
CA ALA A 203 -11.55 -13.52 20.63
C ALA A 203 -12.33 -14.02 21.86
N LYS A 204 -13.33 -14.90 21.68
CA LYS A 204 -14.08 -15.52 22.76
C LYS A 204 -13.19 -16.38 23.68
N GLU A 205 -12.22 -17.09 23.10
CA GLU A 205 -11.23 -17.87 23.83
C GLU A 205 -10.13 -17.00 24.48
N GLY A 206 -10.18 -15.67 24.32
CA GLY A 206 -9.20 -14.76 24.92
C GLY A 206 -7.81 -14.80 24.26
N ILE A 207 -7.71 -15.39 23.06
CA ILE A 207 -6.45 -15.48 22.33
C ILE A 207 -6.12 -14.14 21.67
N ILE A 208 -7.12 -13.46 21.12
CA ILE A 208 -6.97 -12.14 20.49
C ILE A 208 -8.01 -11.16 21.03
N THR A 209 -7.81 -9.88 20.71
CA THR A 209 -8.83 -8.83 20.85
C THR A 209 -9.18 -8.27 19.48
N ILE A 210 -10.42 -7.80 19.30
CA ILE A 210 -10.89 -7.20 18.06
C ILE A 210 -11.36 -5.78 18.35
N ASN A 211 -10.72 -4.80 17.72
CA ASN A 211 -11.10 -3.40 17.76
C ASN A 211 -11.74 -3.01 16.43
N GLU A 212 -12.99 -2.64 16.47
CA GLU A 212 -13.80 -2.29 15.30
C GLU A 212 -14.20 -0.82 15.33
N ASN A 213 -14.51 -0.28 14.15
CA ASN A 213 -14.96 1.09 13.98
C ASN A 213 -14.00 2.13 14.57
N LEU A 214 -12.70 1.81 14.54
CA LEU A 214 -11.66 2.71 15.02
C LEU A 214 -11.58 3.96 14.14
N LYS A 215 -11.53 5.10 14.78
CA LYS A 215 -11.06 6.32 14.12
C LYS A 215 -9.55 6.22 13.91
N LYS A 216 -9.02 7.01 12.99
CA LYS A 216 -7.60 6.97 12.64
C LYS A 216 -6.70 7.26 13.84
N ASP A 217 -7.08 8.23 14.67
CA ASP A 217 -6.31 8.59 15.87
C ASP A 217 -6.34 7.48 16.93
N ASP A 218 -7.45 6.76 17.10
CA ASP A 218 -7.54 5.62 18.02
C ASP A 218 -6.63 4.48 17.56
N TYR A 219 -6.60 4.21 16.24
CA TYR A 219 -5.70 3.24 15.65
C TYR A 219 -4.23 3.63 15.84
N TYR A 220 -3.88 4.89 15.62
CA TYR A 220 -2.52 5.38 15.83
C TYR A 220 -2.09 5.32 17.29
N ASN A 221 -2.99 5.61 18.24
CA ASN A 221 -2.73 5.41 19.67
C ASN A 221 -2.45 3.95 20.02
N ILE A 222 -3.18 3.01 19.40
CA ILE A 222 -2.91 1.57 19.58
C ILE A 222 -1.51 1.23 19.05
N LEU A 223 -1.13 1.70 17.86
CA LEU A 223 0.21 1.47 17.30
C LEU A 223 1.31 2.06 18.17
N ALA A 224 1.17 3.32 18.60
CA ALA A 224 2.14 4.02 19.43
C ALA A 224 2.33 3.39 20.82
N ASP A 225 1.33 2.63 21.30
CA ASP A 225 1.37 1.88 22.56
C ASP A 225 1.72 0.39 22.37
N SER A 226 2.03 -0.05 21.15
CA SER A 226 2.33 -1.44 20.82
C SER A 226 3.80 -1.63 20.45
N ARG A 227 4.33 -2.84 20.65
CA ARG A 227 5.71 -3.17 20.29
C ARG A 227 5.87 -3.60 18.85
N VAL A 228 4.91 -4.34 18.30
CA VAL A 228 5.04 -4.92 16.95
C VAL A 228 3.74 -4.77 16.16
N LEU A 229 3.87 -4.33 14.90
CA LEU A 229 2.87 -4.58 13.85
C LEU A 229 3.29 -5.84 13.10
N PHE A 230 2.39 -6.80 12.97
CA PHE A 230 2.57 -8.00 12.17
C PHE A 230 1.78 -7.91 10.87
N ASN A 231 2.47 -8.04 9.74
CA ASN A 231 1.89 -8.13 8.42
C ASN A 231 2.14 -9.51 7.85
N CYS A 232 1.13 -10.17 7.33
CA CYS A 232 1.24 -11.47 6.65
C CYS A 232 0.57 -11.49 5.27
N ALA A 233 0.41 -10.33 4.66
CA ALA A 233 -0.19 -10.21 3.35
C ALA A 233 0.61 -10.96 2.27
N LEU A 234 -0.10 -11.70 1.42
CA LEU A 234 0.45 -12.29 0.18
C LEU A 234 0.40 -11.28 -0.97
N GLN A 235 -0.52 -10.33 -0.91
CA GLN A 235 -0.65 -9.28 -1.89
C GLN A 235 -0.74 -7.94 -1.14
N ASP A 236 0.28 -7.14 -1.34
CA ASP A 236 0.33 -5.74 -0.96
C ASP A 236 1.42 -5.08 -1.82
N TRP A 237 1.06 -4.10 -2.63
CA TRP A 237 2.04 -3.38 -3.45
C TRP A 237 2.96 -2.53 -2.60
N THR A 238 2.40 -1.98 -1.55
CA THR A 238 3.08 -1.31 -0.43
C THR A 238 2.09 -1.25 0.73
N SER A 239 2.59 -1.33 1.96
CA SER A 239 1.72 -1.37 3.12
C SER A 239 1.77 -0.06 3.90
N ASN A 240 0.70 0.74 3.83
CA ASN A 240 0.57 1.95 4.66
C ASN A 240 0.66 1.62 6.15
N THR A 241 0.08 0.49 6.58
CA THR A 241 0.10 0.10 8.00
C THR A 241 1.51 -0.18 8.51
N VAL A 242 2.39 -0.70 7.65
CA VAL A 242 3.80 -0.90 8.00
C VAL A 242 4.52 0.44 8.15
N SER A 243 4.31 1.38 7.21
CA SER A 243 4.91 2.72 7.30
C SER A 243 4.38 3.51 8.50
N GLU A 244 3.08 3.42 8.78
CA GLU A 244 2.46 4.07 9.95
C GLU A 244 3.01 3.52 11.28
N ALA A 245 3.15 2.21 11.39
CA ALA A 245 3.69 1.57 12.60
C ALA A 245 5.16 1.94 12.82
N ASP A 246 5.97 1.91 11.77
CA ASP A 246 7.38 2.32 11.81
C ASP A 246 7.54 3.80 12.19
N ALA A 247 6.70 4.69 11.62
CA ALA A 247 6.68 6.12 11.96
C ALA A 247 6.31 6.37 13.43
N LEU A 248 5.44 5.54 13.99
CA LEU A 248 4.99 5.61 15.38
C LEU A 248 5.91 4.84 16.34
N GLY A 249 7.03 4.30 15.85
CA GLY A 249 8.05 3.64 16.65
C GLY A 249 7.65 2.25 17.14
N ALA A 250 6.70 1.58 16.49
CA ALA A 250 6.50 0.15 16.63
C ALA A 250 7.44 -0.62 15.70
N ASN A 251 7.98 -1.74 16.15
CA ASN A 251 8.63 -2.66 15.24
C ASN A 251 7.63 -3.20 14.23
N VAL A 252 8.11 -3.55 13.05
CA VAL A 252 7.31 -4.16 12.01
C VAL A 252 7.88 -5.52 11.62
N LEU A 253 7.03 -6.51 11.46
CA LEU A 253 7.39 -7.85 11.00
C LEU A 253 6.52 -8.21 9.80
N PHE A 254 7.13 -8.50 8.66
CA PHE A 254 6.45 -8.76 7.40
C PHE A 254 7.13 -9.89 6.62
N PRO A 255 6.44 -10.53 5.64
CA PRO A 255 7.04 -11.63 4.90
C PRO A 255 8.10 -11.12 3.92
N ALA A 256 9.19 -11.87 3.73
CA ALA A 256 10.17 -11.66 2.67
C ALA A 256 9.57 -12.08 1.33
N TYR A 257 8.57 -11.34 0.84
CA TYR A 257 7.75 -11.74 -0.31
C TYR A 257 7.40 -10.54 -1.19
N ARG A 258 7.39 -10.76 -2.52
CA ARG A 258 6.99 -9.78 -3.55
C ARG A 258 7.68 -8.42 -3.36
N SER A 259 6.90 -7.37 -3.20
CA SER A 259 7.37 -5.99 -3.10
C SER A 259 8.00 -5.61 -1.76
N PHE A 260 7.76 -6.36 -0.69
CA PHE A 260 8.20 -5.95 0.64
C PHE A 260 9.72 -5.79 0.78
N PRO A 261 10.57 -6.72 0.27
CA PRO A 261 12.03 -6.52 0.34
C PRO A 261 12.51 -5.27 -0.40
N GLU A 262 11.89 -4.94 -1.53
CA GLU A 262 12.23 -3.76 -2.31
C GLU A 262 11.82 -2.46 -1.61
N VAL A 263 10.54 -2.39 -1.21
CA VAL A 263 9.94 -1.16 -0.68
C VAL A 263 10.41 -0.87 0.74
N PHE A 264 10.71 -1.89 1.53
CA PHE A 264 11.04 -1.76 2.95
C PHE A 264 12.51 -2.06 3.28
N ALA A 265 13.40 -1.85 2.31
CA ALA A 265 14.85 -1.82 2.49
C ALA A 265 15.49 -3.13 3.02
N ASN A 266 14.97 -4.29 2.61
CA ASN A 266 15.60 -5.61 2.79
C ASN A 266 16.28 -5.85 4.15
N ASP A 267 15.59 -5.55 5.25
CA ASP A 267 16.08 -5.76 6.60
C ASP A 267 15.65 -7.15 7.10
N GLU A 268 16.58 -8.10 7.08
CA GLU A 268 16.33 -9.48 7.50
C GLU A 268 15.81 -9.61 8.94
N THR A 269 16.08 -8.64 9.80
CA THR A 269 15.59 -8.67 11.20
C THR A 269 14.09 -8.45 11.29
N ARG A 270 13.50 -7.83 10.26
CA ARG A 270 12.08 -7.49 10.17
C ARG A 270 11.31 -8.30 9.13
N MET A 271 11.98 -9.22 8.44
CA MET A 271 11.36 -10.09 7.44
C MET A 271 11.41 -11.54 7.88
N TYR A 272 10.32 -12.27 7.68
CA TYR A 272 10.26 -13.70 7.90
C TYR A 272 10.03 -14.45 6.59
N VAL A 273 10.46 -15.71 6.54
CA VAL A 273 10.21 -16.60 5.40
C VAL A 273 8.71 -16.81 5.25
N PRO A 274 8.10 -16.52 4.09
CA PRO A 274 6.67 -16.67 3.86
C PRO A 274 6.16 -18.05 4.34
N TRP A 275 5.02 -18.05 5.03
CA TRP A 275 4.36 -19.21 5.64
C TRP A 275 5.16 -19.97 6.69
N SER A 276 6.36 -19.56 7.03
CA SER A 276 7.13 -20.16 8.11
C SER A 276 6.70 -19.57 9.47
N GLN A 277 5.78 -20.25 10.15
CA GLN A 277 5.35 -19.86 11.50
C GLN A 277 6.53 -19.86 12.47
N LYS A 278 7.45 -20.84 12.34
CA LYS A 278 8.64 -20.88 13.17
C LYS A 278 9.52 -19.64 13.01
N ASP A 279 9.85 -19.26 11.79
CA ASP A 279 10.69 -18.10 11.53
C ASP A 279 10.00 -16.80 11.98
N ALA A 280 8.69 -16.67 11.72
CA ALA A 280 7.90 -15.55 12.21
C ALA A 280 7.92 -15.44 13.73
N MET A 281 7.78 -16.56 14.46
CA MET A 281 7.85 -16.61 15.92
C MET A 281 9.23 -16.21 16.46
N ASP A 282 10.29 -16.78 15.89
CA ASP A 282 11.68 -16.52 16.30
C ASP A 282 12.01 -15.01 16.15
N LYS A 283 11.60 -14.40 15.03
CA LYS A 283 11.78 -12.95 14.79
C LYS A 283 10.87 -12.09 15.67
N LEU A 284 9.63 -12.50 15.86
CA LEU A 284 8.70 -11.81 16.73
C LEU A 284 9.25 -11.71 18.17
N GLU A 285 9.86 -12.77 18.66
CA GLU A 285 10.46 -12.81 20.00
C GLU A 285 11.56 -11.74 20.16
N VAL A 286 12.42 -11.61 19.16
CA VAL A 286 13.46 -10.56 19.13
C VAL A 286 12.84 -9.17 19.07
N LEU A 287 11.88 -8.95 18.18
CA LEU A 287 11.25 -7.64 17.98
C LEU A 287 10.33 -7.23 19.14
N MET A 288 9.82 -8.18 19.91
CA MET A 288 9.09 -7.91 21.14
C MET A 288 10.01 -7.47 22.29
N SER A 289 11.28 -7.87 22.29
CA SER A 289 12.23 -7.59 23.36
C SER A 289 12.92 -6.22 23.27
N LYS A 290 13.18 -5.75 22.05
CA LYS A 290 13.93 -4.51 21.77
C LYS A 290 13.52 -3.84 20.48
N PRO A 291 13.77 -2.52 20.33
CA PRO A 291 13.56 -1.84 19.07
C PRO A 291 14.51 -2.38 18.00
N SER A 292 14.01 -2.45 16.75
CA SER A 292 14.85 -2.76 15.58
C SER A 292 15.91 -1.68 15.39
N PRO A 293 17.15 -2.05 15.01
CA PRO A 293 18.19 -1.06 14.64
C PRO A 293 17.81 -0.16 13.47
N SER A 294 16.89 -0.61 12.62
CA SER A 294 16.41 0.11 11.44
C SER A 294 15.02 0.76 11.65
N MET A 295 14.58 0.90 12.90
CA MET A 295 13.32 1.60 13.23
C MET A 295 13.33 3.02 12.66
N GLY A 296 12.24 3.43 12.03
CA GLY A 296 12.07 4.73 11.38
C GLY A 296 12.54 4.77 9.93
N GLN A 297 13.37 3.84 9.47
CA GLN A 297 13.92 3.86 8.10
C GLN A 297 12.85 3.59 7.03
N ILE A 298 11.86 2.75 7.32
CA ILE A 298 10.75 2.47 6.40
C ILE A 298 9.92 3.72 6.20
N SER A 299 9.55 4.37 7.29
CA SER A 299 8.73 5.59 7.23
C SER A 299 9.49 6.75 6.58
N ASP A 300 10.79 6.89 6.80
CA ASP A 300 11.64 7.89 6.13
C ASP A 300 11.69 7.64 4.62
N TRP A 301 11.90 6.38 4.22
CA TRP A 301 11.92 6.02 2.82
C TRP A 301 10.56 6.26 2.14
N THR A 302 9.48 5.90 2.81
CA THR A 302 8.12 6.07 2.26
C THR A 302 7.73 7.56 2.20
N ASP A 303 8.11 8.36 3.19
CA ASP A 303 7.89 9.81 3.20
C ASP A 303 8.56 10.49 1.99
N SER A 304 9.78 10.09 1.66
CA SER A 304 10.51 10.62 0.50
C SER A 304 9.91 10.24 -0.88
N THR A 305 8.86 9.41 -0.91
CA THR A 305 8.19 9.05 -2.17
C THR A 305 7.58 10.25 -2.88
N ILE A 306 7.08 11.22 -2.12
CA ILE A 306 6.52 12.46 -2.70
C ILE A 306 7.58 13.24 -3.46
N ASP A 307 8.78 13.37 -2.91
CA ASP A 307 9.89 14.06 -3.57
C ASP A 307 10.30 13.34 -4.85
N ARG A 308 10.39 11.99 -4.81
CA ARG A 308 10.66 11.19 -6.01
C ARG A 308 9.61 11.39 -7.09
N MET A 309 8.34 11.42 -6.72
CA MET A 309 7.24 11.68 -7.65
C MET A 309 7.35 13.07 -8.28
N LEU A 310 7.62 14.10 -7.47
CA LEU A 310 7.80 15.47 -7.95
C LEU A 310 8.99 15.60 -8.90
N ASP A 311 10.09 14.96 -8.59
CA ASP A 311 11.27 14.94 -9.46
C ASP A 311 10.98 14.29 -10.81
N ILE A 312 10.29 13.15 -10.83
CA ILE A 312 9.85 12.48 -12.05
C ILE A 312 8.90 13.38 -12.85
N MET A 313 7.89 13.94 -12.20
CA MET A 313 6.88 14.77 -12.86
C MET A 313 7.48 16.05 -13.47
N THR A 314 8.46 16.67 -12.80
CA THR A 314 9.11 17.89 -13.24
C THR A 314 10.28 17.68 -14.20
N GLY A 315 10.59 16.42 -14.55
CA GLY A 315 11.68 16.08 -15.46
C GLY A 315 13.07 16.12 -14.84
N LYS A 316 13.18 16.29 -13.52
CA LYS A 316 14.44 16.18 -12.77
C LYS A 316 14.75 14.74 -12.41
N GLY A 317 13.80 13.84 -12.54
CA GLY A 317 13.84 12.44 -12.12
C GLY A 317 14.13 11.44 -13.24
N GLU A 318 14.89 11.81 -14.29
CA GLU A 318 15.33 10.81 -15.27
C GLU A 318 16.14 9.67 -14.65
N GLN A 319 16.79 9.95 -13.54
CA GLN A 319 17.49 8.95 -12.71
C GLN A 319 16.55 7.87 -12.12
N TRP A 320 15.24 8.14 -12.03
CA TRP A 320 14.24 7.22 -11.50
C TRP A 320 13.57 6.37 -12.59
N ARG A 321 14.05 6.43 -13.83
CA ARG A 321 13.65 5.47 -14.86
C ARG A 321 14.27 4.12 -14.55
N ARG A 322 13.56 3.05 -14.87
CA ARG A 322 13.99 1.66 -14.61
C ARG A 322 15.42 1.35 -15.05
N ASP A 323 15.90 1.97 -16.12
CA ASP A 323 17.24 1.77 -16.66
C ASP A 323 18.29 2.69 -16.01
N GLY A 324 17.89 3.49 -15.01
CA GLY A 324 18.77 4.40 -14.28
C GLY A 324 19.56 3.71 -13.16
N PRO A 325 20.76 4.19 -12.86
CA PRO A 325 21.67 3.58 -11.87
C PRO A 325 21.13 3.54 -10.44
N HIS A 326 20.05 4.26 -10.14
CA HIS A 326 19.45 4.35 -8.79
C HIS A 326 18.37 3.31 -8.51
N TYR A 327 17.97 2.53 -9.53
CA TYR A 327 17.04 1.40 -9.39
C TYR A 327 17.71 0.10 -8.96
N ARG A 328 18.94 0.14 -8.59
CA ARG A 328 19.51 -0.98 -7.87
C ARG A 328 18.93 -0.95 -6.46
N THR A 329 17.81 -1.62 -6.28
CA THR A 329 17.51 -2.18 -4.98
C THR A 329 18.81 -2.78 -4.44
N PRO A 330 19.15 -2.57 -3.19
CA PRO A 330 20.15 -3.41 -2.53
C PRO A 330 19.53 -4.81 -2.30
N VAL A 331 19.04 -5.43 -3.36
CA VAL A 331 18.86 -6.86 -3.37
C VAL A 331 20.28 -7.37 -3.42
N SER A 332 20.80 -7.73 -2.26
CA SER A 332 21.93 -8.61 -2.21
C SER A 332 21.64 -9.73 -3.22
N GLU A 333 22.62 -10.04 -4.09
CA GLU A 333 22.61 -11.23 -4.93
C GLU A 333 22.57 -12.48 -4.03
N ASN A 334 21.49 -12.65 -3.33
CA ASN A 334 21.24 -13.82 -2.50
C ASN A 334 20.40 -14.80 -3.32
N LYS A 335 21.13 -15.58 -4.12
CA LYS A 335 21.05 -17.04 -4.27
C LYS A 335 19.81 -17.62 -3.58
N TYR A 336 18.80 -17.86 -4.41
CA TYR A 336 17.86 -18.94 -4.16
C TYR A 336 18.47 -20.25 -4.71
#